data_3bf8a790086a4df1e59407f75757791f
#
_entry.id   3bf8a790086a4df1e59407f75757791f
#
_cell.length_a   1.000
_cell.length_b   1.000
_cell.length_c   1.000
_cell.angle_alpha   90.00
_cell.angle_beta   90.00
_cell.angle_gamma   90.00
#
_symmetry.space_group_name_H-M   'P 1'
#
loop_
_entity.id
_entity.type
_entity.pdbx_description
1 polymer ?
#
loop_
_entity_poly.entity_id
_entity_poly.type
_entity_poly.pdbx_seq_one_letter_code
_entity_poly.pdbx_strand_id
1 'polypeptide(L)'
;MQKLIVKGKKKLSGTIKISGSKNATLPILAATLLIDKNITLKNIPFVQDVFTMINLLKFIGVNIQVFKKKNILKVSNNKKLKTVAPYNLLKTMRAGILVLGPLLARYRKAKVSLPGGCAIGTRPVNLHLFALEKLGAK
;
A
#
# COMPACT_ATOMS: atom_id res chain seq x y z
N MET A 1 -7.54 21.06 17.94
CA MET A 1 -8.24 20.71 16.69
C MET A 1 -7.72 21.57 15.56
N GLN A 2 -7.34 21.01 14.42
CA GLN A 2 -7.01 21.80 13.23
C GLN A 2 -8.30 22.25 12.55
N LYS A 3 -8.39 23.53 12.19
CA LYS A 3 -9.53 24.10 11.46
C LYS A 3 -9.09 24.50 10.06
N LEU A 4 -9.92 24.20 9.06
CA LEU A 4 -9.78 24.74 7.71
C LEU A 4 -10.86 25.81 7.51
N ILE A 5 -10.45 27.06 7.25
CA ILE A 5 -11.35 28.17 6.96
C ILE A 5 -11.22 28.52 5.48
N VAL A 6 -12.31 28.41 4.74
CA VAL A 6 -12.35 28.74 3.31
C VAL A 6 -13.18 30.00 3.11
N LYS A 7 -12.56 31.04 2.52
CA LYS A 7 -13.25 32.25 2.06
C LYS A 7 -13.44 32.17 0.55
N GLY A 8 -14.67 32.00 0.10
CA GLY A 8 -15.01 31.88 -1.32
C GLY A 8 -15.14 33.23 -2.04
N LYS A 9 -15.87 33.28 -3.16
CA LYS A 9 -16.20 34.46 -3.98
C LYS A 9 -15.01 35.12 -4.69
N LYS A 10 -13.92 34.36 -4.96
CA LYS A 10 -12.81 34.87 -5.80
C LYS A 10 -12.75 34.08 -7.11
N LYS A 11 -12.59 34.80 -8.23
CA LYS A 11 -12.28 34.16 -9.52
C LYS A 11 -10.89 33.52 -9.45
N LEU A 12 -10.80 32.23 -9.70
CA LEU A 12 -9.54 31.50 -9.69
C LEU A 12 -9.02 31.37 -11.12
N SER A 13 -7.73 31.64 -11.32
CA SER A 13 -7.02 31.46 -12.58
C SER A 13 -5.62 30.96 -12.28
N GLY A 14 -5.14 29.97 -13.05
CA GLY A 14 -3.82 29.40 -12.88
C GLY A 14 -3.80 27.89 -13.07
N THR A 15 -2.61 27.29 -12.95
CA THR A 15 -2.38 25.86 -13.07
C THR A 15 -1.91 25.30 -11.73
N ILE A 16 -2.52 24.20 -11.28
CA ILE A 16 -2.13 23.50 -10.06
C ILE A 16 -1.63 22.11 -10.43
N LYS A 17 -0.43 21.76 -9.96
CA LYS A 17 0.08 20.39 -10.07
C LYS A 17 -0.58 19.51 -9.01
N ILE A 18 -1.35 18.52 -9.43
CA ILE A 18 -2.02 17.58 -8.55
C ILE A 18 -0.98 16.64 -7.89
N SER A 19 -1.11 16.45 -6.56
CA SER A 19 -0.34 15.45 -5.81
C SER A 19 -0.76 14.03 -6.20
N GLY A 20 0.11 13.06 -5.93
CA GLY A 20 -0.23 11.65 -6.11
C GLY A 20 -1.41 11.21 -5.23
N SER A 21 -2.12 10.17 -5.65
CA SER A 21 -3.24 9.59 -4.91
C SER A 21 -2.74 8.54 -3.92
N LYS A 22 -3.12 8.65 -2.64
CA LYS A 22 -2.91 7.64 -1.61
C LYS A 22 -3.50 6.29 -2.04
N ASN A 23 -4.75 6.30 -2.49
CA ASN A 23 -5.51 5.09 -2.81
C ASN A 23 -4.99 4.37 -4.08
N ALA A 24 -4.30 5.08 -4.96
CA ALA A 24 -3.57 4.47 -6.08
C ALA A 24 -2.17 3.97 -5.62
N THR A 25 -1.50 4.71 -4.75
CA THR A 25 -0.14 4.37 -4.30
C THR A 25 -0.10 3.04 -3.53
N LEU A 26 -1.08 2.77 -2.67
CA LEU A 26 -1.08 1.57 -1.83
C LEU A 26 -1.14 0.26 -2.65
N PRO A 27 -2.07 0.07 -3.61
CA PRO A 27 -2.05 -1.12 -4.46
C PRO A 27 -0.83 -1.18 -5.39
N ILE A 28 -0.33 -0.05 -5.90
CA ILE A 28 0.90 -0.02 -6.70
C ILE A 28 2.09 -0.51 -5.87
N LEU A 29 2.22 -0.09 -4.60
CA LEU A 29 3.25 -0.58 -3.70
C LEU A 29 3.13 -2.10 -3.46
N ALA A 30 1.93 -2.61 -3.23
CA ALA A 30 1.71 -4.06 -3.10
C ALA A 30 2.10 -4.80 -4.39
N ALA A 31 1.75 -4.26 -5.57
CA ALA A 31 2.08 -4.84 -6.86
C ALA A 31 3.60 -4.90 -7.14
N THR A 32 4.42 -4.06 -6.48
CA THR A 32 5.88 -4.16 -6.61
C THR A 32 6.43 -5.51 -6.16
N LEU A 33 5.71 -6.25 -5.29
CA LEU A 33 6.09 -7.60 -4.87
C LEU A 33 6.14 -8.62 -6.03
N LEU A 34 5.46 -8.34 -7.13
CA LEU A 34 5.44 -9.20 -8.33
C LEU A 34 6.66 -9.02 -9.25
N ILE A 35 7.48 -8.00 -9.01
CA ILE A 35 8.53 -7.58 -9.94
C ILE A 35 9.90 -7.81 -9.31
N ASP A 36 10.80 -8.50 -10.04
CA ASP A 36 12.17 -8.79 -9.60
C ASP A 36 13.19 -7.69 -9.94
N LYS A 37 12.79 -6.71 -10.72
CA LYS A 37 13.64 -5.61 -11.18
C LYS A 37 13.54 -4.39 -10.28
N ASN A 38 14.51 -3.49 -10.40
CA ASN A 38 14.46 -2.19 -9.74
C ASN A 38 13.34 -1.33 -10.34
N ILE A 39 12.53 -0.74 -9.46
CA ILE A 39 11.38 0.09 -9.83
C ILE A 39 11.58 1.49 -9.26
N THR A 40 11.27 2.51 -10.04
CA THR A 40 11.20 3.89 -9.56
C THR A 40 9.76 4.37 -9.65
N LEU A 41 9.15 4.63 -8.50
CA LEU A 41 7.81 5.20 -8.40
C LEU A 41 7.93 6.71 -8.17
N LYS A 42 7.22 7.50 -8.98
CA LYS A 42 7.20 8.96 -8.93
C LYS A 42 5.85 9.47 -8.44
N ASN A 43 5.81 10.73 -8.00
CA ASN A 43 4.60 11.41 -7.53
C ASN A 43 3.92 10.69 -6.35
N ILE A 44 4.71 10.20 -5.39
CA ILE A 44 4.22 9.51 -4.21
C ILE A 44 3.77 10.52 -3.15
N PRO A 45 2.52 10.44 -2.67
CA PRO A 45 2.06 11.26 -1.55
C PRO A 45 2.54 10.62 -0.23
N PHE A 46 3.46 11.26 0.46
CA PHE A 46 4.02 10.75 1.71
C PHE A 46 3.08 11.01 2.90
N VAL A 47 1.92 10.35 2.91
CA VAL A 47 0.96 10.32 4.01
C VAL A 47 1.16 9.08 4.88
N GLN A 48 0.56 9.05 6.07
CA GLN A 48 0.77 8.01 7.09
C GLN A 48 0.56 6.57 6.54
N ASP A 49 -0.52 6.33 5.79
CA ASP A 49 -0.81 5.00 5.23
C ASP A 49 0.29 4.51 4.28
N VAL A 50 0.88 5.43 3.50
CA VAL A 50 1.98 5.11 2.58
C VAL A 50 3.23 4.70 3.36
N PHE A 51 3.55 5.40 4.47
CA PHE A 51 4.66 4.99 5.34
C PHE A 51 4.39 3.64 5.99
N THR A 52 3.17 3.37 6.44
CA THR A 52 2.79 2.07 7.00
C THR A 52 2.96 0.95 5.98
N MET A 53 2.55 1.16 4.72
CA MET A 53 2.77 0.20 3.63
C MET A 53 4.27 0.00 3.34
N ILE A 54 5.06 1.07 3.31
CA ILE A 54 6.52 0.98 3.14
C ILE A 54 7.14 0.14 4.26
N ASN A 55 6.73 0.34 5.51
CA ASN A 55 7.23 -0.43 6.65
C ASN A 55 6.84 -1.90 6.55
N LEU A 56 5.60 -2.21 6.13
CA LEU A 56 5.16 -3.57 5.86
C LEU A 56 6.02 -4.24 4.78
N LEU A 57 6.24 -3.58 3.66
CA LEU A 57 7.06 -4.10 2.56
C LEU A 57 8.52 -4.30 2.98
N LYS A 58 9.09 -3.39 3.75
CA LYS A 58 10.44 -3.54 4.34
C LYS A 58 10.52 -4.75 5.27
N PHE A 59 9.50 -4.97 6.11
CA PHE A 59 9.41 -6.16 6.97
C PHE A 59 9.36 -7.46 6.14
N ILE A 60 8.65 -7.46 5.04
CA ILE A 60 8.59 -8.57 4.07
C ILE A 60 9.98 -8.83 3.45
N GLY A 61 10.84 -7.82 3.40
CA GLY A 61 12.21 -7.92 2.89
C GLY A 61 12.50 -7.11 1.62
N VAL A 62 11.53 -6.27 1.22
CA VAL A 62 11.70 -5.35 0.10
C VAL A 62 12.67 -4.23 0.48
N ASN A 63 13.65 -3.94 -0.36
CA ASN A 63 14.52 -2.78 -0.19
C ASN A 63 13.85 -1.54 -0.78
N ILE A 64 13.57 -0.54 0.07
CA ILE A 64 12.90 0.71 -0.34
C ILE A 64 13.72 1.91 0.13
N GLN A 65 14.13 2.73 -0.83
CA GLN A 65 14.73 4.05 -0.62
C GLN A 65 13.69 5.14 -0.84
N VAL A 66 13.62 6.08 0.12
CA VAL A 66 12.60 7.14 0.16
C VAL A 66 13.24 8.49 -0.12
N PHE A 67 12.81 9.17 -1.16
CA PHE A 67 13.25 10.53 -1.55
C PHE A 67 12.10 11.51 -1.39
N LYS A 68 11.78 11.89 -0.14
CA LYS A 68 10.62 12.75 0.20
C LYS A 68 10.55 14.05 -0.59
N LYS A 69 11.67 14.79 -0.69
CA LYS A 69 11.72 16.09 -1.41
C LYS A 69 11.37 15.97 -2.90
N LYS A 70 11.57 14.79 -3.50
CA LYS A 70 11.30 14.53 -4.92
C LYS A 70 10.00 13.76 -5.16
N ASN A 71 9.29 13.36 -4.10
CA ASN A 71 8.13 12.48 -4.15
C ASN A 71 8.43 11.15 -4.91
N ILE A 72 9.60 10.55 -4.65
CA ILE A 72 10.08 9.35 -5.32
C ILE A 72 10.36 8.24 -4.31
N LEU A 73 10.01 7.00 -4.70
CA LEU A 73 10.47 5.76 -4.08
C LEU A 73 11.26 4.95 -5.10
N LYS A 74 12.39 4.39 -4.67
CA LYS A 74 13.09 3.33 -5.40
C LYS A 74 12.88 2.02 -4.66
N VAL A 75 12.40 1.01 -5.35
CA VAL A 75 12.02 -0.31 -4.81
C VAL A 75 12.84 -1.38 -5.49
N SER A 76 13.36 -2.33 -4.72
CA SER A 76 14.17 -3.45 -5.23
C SER A 76 13.84 -4.74 -4.47
N ASN A 77 13.57 -5.81 -5.20
CA ASN A 77 13.18 -7.13 -4.69
C ASN A 77 14.24 -8.21 -4.98
N ASN A 78 15.52 -7.89 -4.86
CA ASN A 78 16.62 -8.78 -5.25
C ASN A 78 16.85 -9.96 -4.28
N LYS A 79 16.05 -10.09 -3.21
CA LYS A 79 16.18 -11.15 -2.19
C LYS A 79 14.89 -11.97 -2.09
N LYS A 80 15.00 -13.18 -1.53
CA LYS A 80 13.84 -13.99 -1.17
C LYS A 80 13.03 -13.24 -0.10
N LEU A 81 11.76 -12.95 -0.41
CA LEU A 81 10.87 -12.21 0.47
C LEU A 81 10.20 -13.15 1.49
N LYS A 82 9.84 -12.61 2.66
CA LYS A 82 9.01 -13.29 3.64
C LYS A 82 7.57 -13.36 3.13
N THR A 83 6.90 -14.47 3.40
CA THR A 83 5.49 -14.67 3.00
C THR A 83 4.51 -14.40 4.14
N VAL A 84 4.97 -13.70 5.19
CA VAL A 84 4.18 -13.41 6.39
C VAL A 84 4.05 -11.92 6.58
N ALA A 85 2.80 -11.45 6.78
CA ALA A 85 2.46 -10.08 7.14
C ALA A 85 1.76 -10.07 8.51
N PRO A 86 2.44 -9.63 9.59
CA PRO A 86 1.95 -9.77 10.96
C PRO A 86 0.91 -8.71 11.32
N TYR A 87 0.05 -9.02 12.29
CA TYR A 87 -1.05 -8.18 12.74
C TYR A 87 -0.64 -6.76 13.18
N ASN A 88 0.47 -6.63 13.90
CA ASN A 88 0.94 -5.33 14.41
C ASN A 88 1.20 -4.28 13.31
N LEU A 89 1.55 -4.71 12.08
CA LEU A 89 1.72 -3.84 10.92
C LEU A 89 0.42 -3.62 10.14
N LEU A 90 -0.58 -4.49 10.32
CA LEU A 90 -1.83 -4.47 9.58
C LEU A 90 -2.98 -3.83 10.36
N LYS A 91 -2.90 -3.80 11.70
CA LYS A 91 -3.99 -3.35 12.58
C LYS A 91 -4.50 -1.92 12.27
N THR A 92 -3.63 -1.05 11.76
CA THR A 92 -3.95 0.36 11.48
C THR A 92 -4.18 0.66 10.00
N MET A 93 -3.95 -0.33 9.11
CA MET A 93 -4.01 -0.11 7.67
C MET A 93 -4.68 -1.29 6.94
N ARG A 94 -5.93 -1.11 6.56
CA ARG A 94 -6.69 -2.13 5.81
C ARG A 94 -6.07 -2.52 4.48
N ALA A 95 -5.47 -1.55 3.78
CA ALA A 95 -4.79 -1.80 2.51
C ALA A 95 -3.63 -2.80 2.63
N GLY A 96 -3.18 -3.15 3.85
CA GLY A 96 -2.19 -4.19 4.07
C GLY A 96 -2.60 -5.56 3.55
N ILE A 97 -3.90 -5.87 3.46
CA ILE A 97 -4.39 -7.11 2.85
C ILE A 97 -4.01 -7.25 1.37
N LEU A 98 -3.75 -6.13 0.68
CA LEU A 98 -3.36 -6.14 -0.74
C LEU A 98 -2.06 -6.91 -1.02
N VAL A 99 -1.21 -7.15 -0.02
CA VAL A 99 0.00 -7.97 -0.20
C VAL A 99 -0.30 -9.46 -0.35
N LEU A 100 -1.51 -9.92 0.03
CA LEU A 100 -1.91 -11.33 -0.02
C LEU A 100 -1.81 -11.90 -1.44
N GLY A 101 -2.48 -11.26 -2.41
CA GLY A 101 -2.49 -11.70 -3.80
C GLY A 101 -1.08 -11.81 -4.40
N PRO A 102 -0.27 -10.74 -4.39
CA PRO A 102 1.10 -10.77 -4.89
C PRO A 102 2.00 -11.81 -4.22
N LEU A 103 1.92 -11.97 -2.89
CA LEU A 103 2.71 -12.98 -2.18
C LEU A 103 2.27 -14.40 -2.58
N LEU A 104 0.96 -14.65 -2.65
CA LEU A 104 0.43 -15.95 -3.06
C LEU A 104 0.81 -16.28 -4.50
N ALA A 105 0.63 -15.34 -5.43
CA ALA A 105 0.94 -15.52 -6.84
C ALA A 105 2.44 -15.84 -7.07
N ARG A 106 3.33 -15.15 -6.35
CA ARG A 106 4.77 -15.30 -6.54
C ARG A 106 5.38 -16.47 -5.78
N TYR A 107 4.93 -16.72 -4.55
CA TYR A 107 5.54 -17.71 -3.64
C TYR A 107 4.66 -18.93 -3.39
N ARG A 108 3.45 -18.98 -3.95
CA ARG A 108 2.45 -20.04 -3.73
C ARG A 108 2.11 -20.26 -2.24
N LYS A 109 2.47 -19.30 -1.40
CA LYS A 109 2.23 -19.33 0.04
C LYS A 109 2.20 -17.89 0.58
N ALA A 110 1.17 -17.58 1.36
CA ALA A 110 1.08 -16.31 2.07
C ALA A 110 0.35 -16.49 3.40
N LYS A 111 0.83 -15.84 4.46
CA LYS A 111 0.16 -15.72 5.76
C LYS A 111 0.02 -14.25 6.10
N VAL A 112 -1.18 -13.72 5.90
CA VAL A 112 -1.47 -12.30 6.10
C VAL A 112 -2.52 -12.19 7.19
N SER A 113 -2.21 -11.49 8.28
CA SER A 113 -3.19 -11.26 9.35
C SER A 113 -4.31 -10.38 8.81
N LEU A 114 -5.54 -10.64 9.26
CA LEU A 114 -6.67 -9.78 8.91
C LEU A 114 -6.44 -8.37 9.45
N PRO A 115 -6.78 -7.33 8.69
CA PRO A 115 -6.64 -5.96 9.15
C PRO A 115 -7.60 -5.69 10.32
N GLY A 116 -7.17 -4.84 11.23
CA GLY A 116 -8.01 -4.38 12.35
C GLY A 116 -9.26 -3.63 11.87
N GLY A 117 -10.23 -3.49 12.75
CA GLY A 117 -11.46 -2.74 12.49
C GLY A 117 -11.18 -1.27 12.14
N CYS A 118 -12.05 -0.68 11.35
CA CYS A 118 -12.06 0.75 11.07
C CYS A 118 -13.32 1.37 11.65
N ALA A 119 -13.23 2.58 12.17
CA ALA A 119 -14.36 3.33 12.72
C ALA A 119 -15.52 3.55 11.73
N ILE A 120 -15.27 3.38 10.43
CA ILE A 120 -16.26 3.62 9.34
C ILE A 120 -17.09 2.35 9.00
N GLY A 121 -16.82 1.19 9.64
CA GLY A 121 -17.59 -0.04 9.43
C GLY A 121 -16.77 -1.25 8.93
N THR A 122 -17.44 -2.40 8.86
CA THR A 122 -16.86 -3.65 8.38
C THR A 122 -16.63 -3.59 6.88
N ARG A 123 -15.41 -3.87 6.45
CA ARG A 123 -15.10 -4.11 5.02
C ARG A 123 -14.57 -5.53 4.91
N PRO A 124 -15.44 -6.49 4.64
CA PRO A 124 -15.10 -7.90 4.65
C PRO A 124 -14.08 -8.21 3.55
N VAL A 125 -13.08 -9.03 3.88
CA VAL A 125 -12.10 -9.57 2.92
C VAL A 125 -12.49 -10.96 2.42
N ASN A 126 -13.62 -11.49 2.89
CA ASN A 126 -14.12 -12.84 2.55
C ASN A 126 -14.30 -13.05 1.05
N LEU A 127 -14.69 -12.03 0.29
CA LEU A 127 -14.80 -12.13 -1.17
C LEU A 127 -13.44 -12.35 -1.85
N HIS A 128 -12.38 -11.74 -1.33
CA HIS A 128 -11.03 -11.97 -1.81
C HIS A 128 -10.58 -13.41 -1.53
N LEU A 129 -10.85 -13.91 -0.31
CA LEU A 129 -10.52 -15.28 0.08
C LEU A 129 -11.30 -16.28 -0.76
N PHE A 130 -12.62 -16.08 -0.89
CA PHE A 130 -13.48 -16.91 -1.74
C PHE A 130 -12.97 -16.99 -3.18
N ALA A 131 -12.61 -15.84 -3.78
CA ALA A 131 -12.07 -15.83 -5.14
C ALA A 131 -10.74 -16.60 -5.25
N LEU A 132 -9.84 -16.43 -4.28
CA LEU A 132 -8.57 -17.17 -4.25
C LEU A 132 -8.77 -18.67 -4.07
N GLU A 133 -9.73 -19.09 -3.23
CA GLU A 133 -10.11 -20.51 -3.05
C GLU A 133 -10.65 -21.10 -4.36
N LYS A 134 -11.52 -20.37 -5.09
CA LYS A 134 -12.01 -20.79 -6.41
C LYS A 134 -10.89 -20.91 -7.45
N LEU A 135 -9.81 -20.16 -7.28
CA LEU A 135 -8.59 -20.27 -8.10
C LEU A 135 -7.63 -21.37 -7.61
N GLY A 136 -8.01 -22.17 -6.60
CA GLY A 136 -7.26 -23.33 -6.12
C GLY A 136 -6.35 -23.06 -4.91
N ALA A 137 -6.43 -21.88 -4.26
CA ALA A 137 -5.75 -21.67 -2.99
C ALA A 137 -6.42 -22.48 -1.87
N LYS A 138 -5.59 -22.99 -0.92
CA LYS A 138 -6.02 -23.79 0.24
C LYS A 138 -5.60 -23.09 1.53
#